data_9ea17a5d2ed77b3b992564c39f54a83a
#
_entry.id   9ea17a5d2ed77b3b992564c39f54a83a
#
_cell.length_a   1.000
_cell.length_b   1.000
_cell.length_c   1.000
_cell.angle_alpha   90.00
_cell.angle_beta   90.00
_cell.angle_gamma   90.00
#
_symmetry.space_group_name_H-M   'P 1'
#
loop_
_entity.id
_entity.type
_entity.pdbx_description
1 polymer ?
#
loop_
_entity_poly.entity_id
_entity_poly.type
_entity_poly.pdbx_seq_one_letter_code
_entity_poly.pdbx_strand_id
1 'polypeptide(L)'
;MRRQDRRVTDIEEIKGILNSTRIIHLGMMDGDYPYVVPLHFGFEFIDEVLYIYVHGHHEGKKFDLIKANPHVFIEIDGSDEALVSGGDIPCAYSSVYSSVMGRGEATYLESIDEKTHGLQVLMDHQTNREFTFTEAMVNSVGVVQIKIVDYTAKRRRQLEQDTIMPPLTK
;
A
#
# COMPACT_ATOMS: atom_id res chain seq x y z
N MET A 1 6.50 17.35 4.78
CA MET A 1 6.34 16.49 6.00
C MET A 1 6.86 17.24 7.23
N ARG A 2 6.10 17.32 8.36
CA ARG A 2 6.48 18.10 9.56
C ARG A 2 7.59 17.42 10.39
N ARG A 3 7.52 16.10 10.62
CA ARG A 3 8.47 15.31 11.42
C ARG A 3 9.55 14.72 10.53
N GLN A 4 10.59 15.51 10.27
CA GLN A 4 11.73 15.09 9.43
C GLN A 4 12.56 13.96 10.06
N ASP A 5 12.60 13.92 11.39
CA ASP A 5 13.27 12.88 12.18
C ASP A 5 12.68 11.46 12.00
N ARG A 6 11.50 11.36 11.40
CA ARG A 6 10.80 10.10 11.11
C ARG A 6 10.76 9.77 9.61
N ARG A 7 11.39 10.59 8.79
CA ARG A 7 11.40 10.38 7.35
C ARG A 7 12.30 9.20 7.00
N VAL A 8 11.79 8.31 6.17
CA VAL A 8 12.54 7.22 5.54
C VAL A 8 12.81 7.61 4.09
N THR A 9 14.08 7.51 3.67
CA THR A 9 14.52 7.81 2.29
C THR A 9 15.33 6.65 1.70
N ASP A 10 15.77 5.72 2.54
CA ASP A 10 16.45 4.52 2.10
C ASP A 10 15.46 3.57 1.43
N ILE A 11 15.77 3.14 0.20
CA ILE A 11 14.86 2.34 -0.62
C ILE A 11 14.64 0.93 -0.05
N GLU A 12 15.65 0.35 0.58
CA GLU A 12 15.52 -0.97 1.17
C GLU A 12 14.66 -0.93 2.45
N GLU A 13 14.75 0.15 3.21
CA GLU A 13 13.86 0.36 4.34
C GLU A 13 12.40 0.59 3.87
N ILE A 14 12.20 1.30 2.75
CA ILE A 14 10.87 1.49 2.15
C ILE A 14 10.30 0.15 1.67
N LYS A 15 11.09 -0.66 0.97
CA LYS A 15 10.70 -2.04 0.59
C LYS A 15 10.35 -2.87 1.82
N GLY A 16 11.09 -2.73 2.91
CA GLY A 16 10.79 -3.39 4.19
C GLY A 16 9.42 -3.01 4.75
N ILE A 17 9.01 -1.73 4.66
CA ILE A 17 7.67 -1.28 5.05
C ILE A 17 6.62 -1.90 4.14
N LEU A 18 6.80 -1.82 2.82
CA LEU A 18 5.87 -2.38 1.84
C LEU A 18 5.69 -3.90 2.02
N ASN A 19 6.77 -4.63 2.29
CA ASN A 19 6.74 -6.08 2.53
C ASN A 19 6.14 -6.48 3.89
N SER A 20 5.99 -5.55 4.82
CA SER A 20 5.46 -5.85 6.16
C SER A 20 3.93 -5.98 6.19
N THR A 21 3.23 -5.56 5.15
CA THR A 21 1.77 -5.56 5.09
C THR A 21 1.24 -6.11 3.76
N ARG A 22 -0.01 -6.51 3.74
CA ARG A 22 -0.69 -7.07 2.55
C ARG A 22 -1.79 -6.16 2.01
N ILE A 23 -2.08 -5.07 2.70
CA ILE A 23 -3.21 -4.20 2.38
C ILE A 23 -2.72 -2.80 2.03
N ILE A 24 -3.27 -2.26 0.96
CA ILE A 24 -3.18 -0.87 0.57
C ILE A 24 -4.57 -0.23 0.67
N HIS A 25 -4.61 1.00 1.12
CA HIS A 25 -5.79 1.86 1.04
C HIS A 25 -5.67 2.73 -0.20
N LEU A 26 -6.53 2.46 -1.19
CA LEU A 26 -6.56 3.19 -2.45
C LEU A 26 -7.65 4.26 -2.41
N GLY A 27 -7.25 5.52 -2.46
CA GLY A 27 -8.13 6.68 -2.48
C GLY A 27 -8.34 7.21 -3.89
N MET A 28 -9.59 7.43 -4.26
CA MET A 28 -10.07 7.96 -5.54
C MET A 28 -11.09 9.07 -5.28
N MET A 29 -11.41 9.88 -6.28
CA MET A 29 -12.49 10.86 -6.18
C MET A 29 -13.81 10.30 -6.72
N ASP A 30 -14.89 10.47 -5.96
CA ASP A 30 -16.25 10.11 -6.31
C ASP A 30 -17.13 11.37 -6.20
N GLY A 31 -17.17 12.15 -7.26
CA GLY A 31 -17.71 13.51 -7.20
C GLY A 31 -16.92 14.38 -6.24
N ASP A 32 -17.60 14.96 -5.25
CA ASP A 32 -16.98 15.83 -4.23
C ASP A 32 -16.41 15.06 -3.02
N TYR A 33 -16.59 13.73 -2.98
CA TYR A 33 -16.16 12.90 -1.85
C TYR A 33 -15.00 11.98 -2.22
N PRO A 34 -14.02 11.80 -1.33
CA PRO A 34 -13.03 10.75 -1.50
C PRO A 34 -13.68 9.38 -1.28
N TYR A 35 -13.39 8.45 -2.19
CA TYR A 35 -13.73 7.04 -2.06
C TYR A 35 -12.46 6.25 -1.77
N VAL A 36 -12.42 5.56 -0.65
CA VAL A 36 -11.25 4.79 -0.20
C VAL A 36 -11.62 3.32 -0.07
N VAL A 37 -10.80 2.44 -0.62
CA VAL A 37 -11.02 1.00 -0.57
C VAL A 37 -9.75 0.26 -0.16
N PRO A 38 -9.82 -0.69 0.81
CA PRO A 38 -8.71 -1.59 1.13
C PRO A 38 -8.61 -2.68 0.05
N LEU A 39 -7.39 -2.95 -0.42
CA LEU A 39 -7.11 -3.96 -1.44
C LEU A 39 -5.85 -4.74 -1.09
N HIS A 40 -5.77 -6.00 -1.52
CA HIS A 40 -4.48 -6.67 -1.63
C HIS A 40 -3.68 -6.04 -2.76
N PHE A 41 -2.37 -5.94 -2.59
CA PHE A 41 -1.48 -5.34 -3.57
C PHE A 41 -0.20 -6.13 -3.76
N GLY A 42 0.47 -5.88 -4.88
CA GLY A 42 1.86 -6.21 -5.10
C GLY A 42 2.60 -4.96 -5.54
N PHE A 43 3.92 -4.97 -5.45
CA PHE A 43 4.73 -3.82 -5.86
C PHE A 43 6.06 -4.25 -6.45
N GLU A 44 6.60 -3.39 -7.29
CA GLU A 44 7.97 -3.48 -7.79
C GLU A 44 8.57 -2.10 -8.00
N PHE A 45 9.90 -2.04 -8.05
CA PHE A 45 10.62 -0.84 -8.46
C PHE A 45 11.26 -1.08 -9.82
N ILE A 46 10.93 -0.23 -10.79
CA ILE A 46 11.52 -0.21 -12.12
C ILE A 46 12.19 1.16 -12.29
N ASP A 47 13.50 1.19 -12.50
CA ASP A 47 14.29 2.43 -12.63
C ASP A 47 13.99 3.44 -11.49
N GLU A 48 13.99 2.95 -10.24
CA GLU A 48 13.69 3.71 -9.00
C GLU A 48 12.25 4.21 -8.89
N VAL A 49 11.38 3.95 -9.87
CA VAL A 49 9.96 4.28 -9.82
C VAL A 49 9.19 3.14 -9.18
N LEU A 50 8.37 3.47 -8.19
CA LEU A 50 7.48 2.51 -7.53
C LEU A 50 6.24 2.28 -8.39
N TYR A 51 5.98 1.01 -8.70
CA TYR A 51 4.75 0.53 -9.31
C TYR A 51 4.00 -0.37 -8.34
N ILE A 52 2.69 -0.20 -8.28
CA ILE A 52 1.79 -0.98 -7.44
C ILE A 52 0.74 -1.63 -8.32
N TYR A 53 0.43 -2.90 -8.02
CA TYR A 53 -0.58 -3.67 -8.73
C TYR A 53 -1.70 -4.07 -7.76
N VAL A 54 -2.92 -3.83 -8.18
CA VAL A 54 -4.13 -4.27 -7.48
C VAL A 54 -5.08 -4.96 -8.45
N HIS A 55 -5.95 -5.82 -7.93
CA HIS A 55 -6.91 -6.54 -8.76
C HIS A 55 -8.32 -6.53 -8.16
N GLY A 56 -9.27 -7.00 -8.94
CA GLY A 56 -10.65 -7.20 -8.51
C GLY A 56 -11.51 -7.79 -9.61
N HIS A 57 -12.82 -7.87 -9.38
CA HIS A 57 -13.75 -8.22 -10.43
C HIS A 57 -13.70 -7.17 -11.54
N HIS A 58 -13.99 -7.55 -12.82
CA HIS A 58 -13.93 -6.63 -13.97
C HIS A 58 -14.79 -5.39 -13.82
N GLU A 59 -15.87 -5.46 -13.07
CA GLU A 59 -16.84 -4.42 -12.84
C GLU A 59 -16.75 -3.95 -11.40
N GLY A 60 -17.15 -2.70 -11.19
CA GLY A 60 -17.26 -2.13 -9.85
C GLY A 60 -16.72 -0.71 -9.77
N LYS A 61 -17.25 0.00 -8.80
CA LYS A 61 -17.08 1.45 -8.62
C LYS A 61 -15.64 1.92 -8.73
N LYS A 62 -14.67 1.18 -8.15
CA LYS A 62 -13.25 1.57 -8.22
C LYS A 62 -12.72 1.66 -9.66
N PHE A 63 -13.12 0.73 -10.54
CA PHE A 63 -12.68 0.74 -11.94
C PHE A 63 -13.34 1.86 -12.73
N ASP A 64 -14.63 2.16 -12.44
CA ASP A 64 -15.32 3.28 -13.07
C ASP A 64 -14.69 4.61 -12.67
N LEU A 65 -14.34 4.77 -11.40
CA LEU A 65 -13.67 5.96 -10.88
C LEU A 65 -12.26 6.13 -11.49
N ILE A 66 -11.48 5.05 -11.57
CA ILE A 66 -10.13 5.08 -12.19
C ILE A 66 -10.22 5.43 -13.69
N LYS A 67 -11.19 4.88 -14.41
CA LYS A 67 -11.41 5.21 -15.84
C LYS A 67 -11.83 6.67 -16.03
N ALA A 68 -12.60 7.22 -15.11
CA ALA A 68 -13.03 8.62 -15.16
C ALA A 68 -11.92 9.59 -14.74
N ASN A 69 -11.10 9.20 -13.75
CA ASN A 69 -9.97 10.00 -13.26
C ASN A 69 -8.85 9.07 -12.77
N PRO A 70 -7.71 9.00 -13.49
CA PRO A 70 -6.61 8.11 -13.14
C PRO A 70 -5.80 8.56 -11.91
N HIS A 71 -6.00 9.78 -11.42
CA HIS A 71 -5.26 10.29 -10.27
C HIS A 71 -5.77 9.66 -8.98
N VAL A 72 -4.87 8.96 -8.30
CA VAL A 72 -5.18 8.25 -7.05
C VAL A 72 -4.23 8.65 -5.94
N PHE A 73 -4.64 8.39 -4.71
CA PHE A 73 -3.79 8.50 -3.55
C PHE A 73 -3.67 7.12 -2.88
N ILE A 74 -2.45 6.75 -2.50
CA ILE A 74 -2.22 5.50 -1.78
C ILE A 74 -1.80 5.76 -0.35
N GLU A 75 -2.21 4.86 0.51
CA GLU A 75 -1.77 4.79 1.89
C GLU A 75 -1.53 3.32 2.26
N ILE A 76 -0.40 3.03 2.91
CA ILE A 76 0.04 1.70 3.32
C ILE A 76 0.60 1.83 4.74
N ASP A 77 -0.06 1.21 5.72
CA ASP A 77 0.46 1.06 7.08
C ASP A 77 1.32 -0.19 7.19
N GLY A 78 2.50 -0.05 7.78
CA GLY A 78 3.32 -1.20 8.14
C GLY A 78 2.70 -1.98 9.32
N SER A 79 3.01 -3.26 9.41
CA SER A 79 2.47 -4.16 10.43
C SER A 79 3.16 -4.09 11.81
N ASP A 80 4.12 -3.17 11.97
CA ASP A 80 4.94 -3.02 13.19
C ASP A 80 4.34 -2.03 14.20
N GLU A 81 3.03 -1.75 14.12
CA GLU A 81 2.36 -0.82 15.03
C GLU A 81 2.31 -1.35 16.47
N ALA A 82 2.72 -0.51 17.41
CA ALA A 82 2.57 -0.79 18.83
C ALA A 82 2.37 0.53 19.62
N LEU A 83 1.45 0.51 20.58
CA LEU A 83 1.21 1.64 21.47
C LEU A 83 2.32 1.72 22.52
N VAL A 84 2.91 2.89 22.67
CA VAL A 84 3.93 3.20 23.69
C VAL A 84 3.29 3.91 24.85
N SER A 85 3.47 3.39 26.07
CA SER A 85 2.91 3.95 27.29
C SER A 85 3.48 5.34 27.59
N GLY A 86 2.62 6.25 27.97
CA GLY A 86 2.96 7.56 28.55
C GLY A 86 2.89 7.58 30.09
N GLY A 87 2.71 6.42 30.73
CA GLY A 87 2.48 6.34 32.17
C GLY A 87 1.21 7.11 32.58
N ASP A 88 1.32 7.95 33.58
CA ASP A 88 0.21 8.77 34.08
C ASP A 88 -0.03 10.05 33.26
N ILE A 89 0.74 10.27 32.19
CA ILE A 89 0.65 11.47 31.35
C ILE A 89 -0.02 11.14 30.02
N PRO A 90 -1.32 11.42 29.81
CA PRO A 90 -2.04 11.05 28.60
C PRO A 90 -1.41 11.56 27.29
N CYS A 91 -0.86 12.77 27.29
CA CYS A 91 -0.23 13.38 26.10
C CYS A 91 1.17 12.82 25.80
N ALA A 92 1.73 11.95 26.66
CA ALA A 92 3.01 11.29 26.43
C ALA A 92 2.86 9.93 25.71
N TYR A 93 1.64 9.41 25.57
CA TYR A 93 1.40 8.21 24.77
C TYR A 93 1.80 8.42 23.30
N SER A 94 2.37 7.41 22.70
CA SER A 94 2.87 7.46 21.33
C SER A 94 2.70 6.08 20.69
N SER A 95 3.08 5.94 19.41
CA SER A 95 3.07 4.62 18.73
C SER A 95 4.38 4.36 18.01
N VAL A 96 4.82 3.13 18.01
CA VAL A 96 5.70 2.59 16.97
C VAL A 96 4.85 2.44 15.72
N TYR A 97 5.32 2.85 14.58
CA TYR A 97 4.60 2.73 13.32
C TYR A 97 5.52 2.93 12.13
N SER A 98 5.08 2.43 10.98
CA SER A 98 5.63 2.80 9.69
C SER A 98 4.50 3.01 8.68
N SER A 99 4.71 3.86 7.68
CA SER A 99 3.73 4.08 6.61
C SER A 99 4.37 4.61 5.34
N VAL A 100 3.74 4.31 4.21
CA VAL A 100 4.05 4.89 2.89
C VAL A 100 2.77 5.53 2.36
N MET A 101 2.86 6.80 1.98
CA MET A 101 1.74 7.55 1.41
C MET A 101 2.19 8.26 0.15
N GLY A 102 1.39 8.23 -0.91
CA GLY A 102 1.80 8.82 -2.18
C GLY A 102 0.68 9.09 -3.16
N ARG A 103 1.01 9.89 -4.16
CA ARG A 103 0.14 10.13 -5.33
C ARG A 103 0.56 9.23 -6.47
N GLY A 104 -0.40 8.73 -7.21
CA GLY A 104 -0.15 7.87 -8.36
C GLY A 104 -1.11 8.10 -9.52
N GLU A 105 -0.73 7.55 -10.65
CA GLU A 105 -1.55 7.46 -11.85
C GLU A 105 -1.90 5.99 -12.09
N ALA A 106 -3.19 5.69 -12.04
CA ALA A 106 -3.72 4.35 -12.17
C ALA A 106 -4.10 4.05 -13.62
N THR A 107 -3.65 2.92 -14.13
CA THR A 107 -3.97 2.42 -15.48
C THR A 107 -4.65 1.06 -15.37
N TYR A 108 -5.83 0.92 -15.95
CA TYR A 108 -6.47 -0.37 -16.12
C TYR A 108 -5.75 -1.14 -17.24
N LEU A 109 -5.20 -2.31 -16.91
CA LEU A 109 -4.45 -3.13 -17.85
C LEU A 109 -5.40 -3.93 -18.76
N GLU A 110 -5.13 -3.92 -20.06
CA GLU A 110 -5.97 -4.60 -21.05
C GLU A 110 -5.28 -5.85 -21.63
N SER A 111 -3.96 -5.80 -21.87
CA SER A 111 -3.25 -6.91 -22.49
C SER A 111 -3.09 -8.08 -21.51
N ILE A 112 -3.12 -9.30 -22.04
CA ILE A 112 -2.92 -10.53 -21.26
C ILE A 112 -1.55 -10.53 -20.58
N ASP A 113 -0.51 -10.09 -21.27
CA ASP A 113 0.87 -10.12 -20.77
C ASP A 113 1.04 -9.14 -19.60
N GLU A 114 0.55 -7.89 -19.73
CA GLU A 114 0.60 -6.89 -18.63
C GLU A 114 -0.21 -7.34 -17.42
N LYS A 115 -1.41 -7.88 -17.64
CA LYS A 115 -2.25 -8.42 -16.56
C LYS A 115 -1.58 -9.60 -15.87
N THR A 116 -0.98 -10.51 -16.62
CA THR A 116 -0.25 -11.66 -16.09
C THR A 116 0.92 -11.21 -15.25
N HIS A 117 1.71 -10.24 -15.73
CA HIS A 117 2.81 -9.64 -14.97
C HIS A 117 2.30 -9.03 -13.66
N GLY A 118 1.29 -8.17 -13.71
CA GLY A 118 0.73 -7.54 -12.51
C GLY A 118 0.18 -8.53 -11.48
N LEU A 119 -0.46 -9.62 -11.95
CA LEU A 119 -0.94 -10.69 -11.08
C LEU A 119 0.23 -11.49 -10.48
N GLN A 120 1.31 -11.71 -11.23
CA GLN A 120 2.50 -12.39 -10.70
C GLN A 120 3.16 -11.56 -9.60
N VAL A 121 3.38 -10.26 -9.81
CA VAL A 121 3.92 -9.33 -8.82
C VAL A 121 3.04 -9.31 -7.56
N LEU A 122 1.72 -9.28 -7.74
CA LEU A 122 0.77 -9.31 -6.63
C LEU A 122 0.87 -10.63 -5.85
N MET A 123 0.85 -11.77 -6.52
CA MET A 123 0.89 -13.07 -5.86
C MET A 123 2.23 -13.34 -5.19
N ASP A 124 3.34 -12.90 -5.77
CA ASP A 124 4.66 -12.98 -5.15
C ASP A 124 4.66 -12.23 -3.81
N HIS A 125 4.24 -10.96 -3.81
CA HIS A 125 4.13 -10.17 -2.59
C HIS A 125 3.18 -10.76 -1.54
N GLN A 126 2.03 -11.31 -1.97
CA GLN A 126 1.03 -11.86 -1.04
C GLN A 126 1.42 -13.22 -0.46
N THR A 127 2.20 -14.02 -1.19
CA THR A 127 2.40 -15.44 -0.86
C THR A 127 3.87 -15.89 -0.88
N ASN A 128 4.77 -15.06 -1.43
CA ASN A 128 6.17 -15.41 -1.71
C ASN A 128 6.29 -16.67 -2.58
N ARG A 129 5.41 -16.79 -3.59
CA ARG A 129 5.33 -17.95 -4.50
C ARG A 129 5.06 -17.49 -5.92
N GLU A 130 5.67 -18.20 -6.89
CA GLU A 130 5.35 -18.07 -8.30
C GLU A 130 4.14 -18.93 -8.68
N PHE A 131 3.34 -18.43 -9.62
CA PHE A 131 2.17 -19.11 -10.15
C PHE A 131 2.18 -19.08 -11.68
N THR A 132 1.65 -20.13 -12.27
CA THR A 132 1.35 -20.16 -13.71
C THR A 132 -0.11 -19.75 -13.91
N PHE A 133 -0.33 -18.67 -14.64
CA PHE A 133 -1.66 -18.20 -14.97
C PHE A 133 -2.10 -18.71 -16.35
N THR A 134 -3.30 -19.25 -16.42
CA THR A 134 -3.95 -19.50 -17.72
C THR A 134 -4.62 -18.23 -18.20
N GLU A 135 -4.81 -18.10 -19.51
CA GLU A 135 -5.53 -16.97 -20.10
C GLU A 135 -6.95 -16.79 -19.49
N ALA A 136 -7.63 -17.89 -19.21
CA ALA A 136 -8.93 -17.86 -18.55
C ALA A 136 -8.89 -17.24 -17.14
N MET A 137 -7.84 -17.55 -16.34
CA MET A 137 -7.64 -16.93 -15.01
C MET A 137 -7.39 -15.44 -15.15
N VAL A 138 -6.50 -15.01 -16.05
CA VAL A 138 -6.17 -13.61 -16.29
C VAL A 138 -7.41 -12.83 -16.77
N ASN A 139 -8.21 -13.43 -17.65
CA ASN A 139 -9.44 -12.83 -18.15
C ASN A 139 -10.58 -12.79 -17.13
N SER A 140 -10.51 -13.53 -16.04
CA SER A 140 -11.55 -13.53 -15.00
C SER A 140 -11.47 -12.33 -14.05
N VAL A 141 -10.41 -11.51 -14.11
CA VAL A 141 -10.19 -10.38 -13.20
C VAL A 141 -9.76 -9.11 -13.93
N GLY A 142 -10.10 -7.96 -13.36
CA GLY A 142 -9.54 -6.66 -13.72
C GLY A 142 -8.25 -6.42 -12.93
N VAL A 143 -7.21 -5.92 -13.60
CA VAL A 143 -5.93 -5.57 -13.00
C VAL A 143 -5.63 -4.09 -13.25
N VAL A 144 -5.17 -3.41 -12.23
CA VAL A 144 -4.75 -2.00 -12.31
C VAL A 144 -3.31 -1.89 -11.90
N GLN A 145 -2.51 -1.22 -12.72
CA GLN A 145 -1.18 -0.75 -12.39
C GLN A 145 -1.27 0.71 -11.90
N ILE A 146 -0.57 1.04 -10.84
CA ILE A 146 -0.47 2.39 -10.30
C ILE A 146 0.99 2.81 -10.35
N LYS A 147 1.33 3.76 -11.22
CA LYS A 147 2.64 4.39 -11.25
C LYS A 147 2.68 5.49 -10.20
N ILE A 148 3.55 5.36 -9.21
CA ILE A 148 3.67 6.36 -8.16
C ILE A 148 4.47 7.57 -8.65
N VAL A 149 3.86 8.74 -8.58
CA VAL A 149 4.43 10.02 -9.02
C VAL A 149 5.34 10.61 -7.95
N ASP A 150 4.85 10.60 -6.70
CA ASP A 150 5.62 10.97 -5.54
C ASP A 150 5.09 10.24 -4.30
N TYR A 151 5.97 10.03 -3.33
CA TYR A 151 5.58 9.43 -2.06
C TYR A 151 6.43 9.94 -0.90
N THR A 152 5.93 9.70 0.30
CA THR A 152 6.64 9.90 1.55
C THR A 152 6.54 8.63 2.40
N ALA A 153 7.69 8.19 2.94
CA ALA A 153 7.72 7.11 3.91
C ALA A 153 8.11 7.64 5.29
N LYS A 154 7.51 7.07 6.32
CA LYS A 154 7.76 7.41 7.72
C LYS A 154 7.91 6.17 8.56
N ARG A 155 8.75 6.28 9.59
CA ARG A 155 8.88 5.25 10.62
C ARG A 155 9.20 5.87 11.97
N ARG A 156 8.52 5.43 13.02
CA ARG A 156 8.96 5.56 14.39
C ARG A 156 9.32 4.18 14.92
N ARG A 157 10.60 3.94 15.08
CA ARG A 157 11.10 2.69 15.68
C ARG A 157 10.87 2.70 17.19
N GLN A 158 10.74 1.51 17.76
CA GLN A 158 10.78 1.34 19.21
C GLN A 158 12.16 1.78 19.73
N LEU A 159 12.15 2.54 20.82
CA LEU A 159 13.36 2.94 21.54
C LEU A 159 13.54 2.04 22.77
N GLU A 160 14.75 1.94 23.29
CA GLU A 160 15.06 1.11 24.47
C GLU A 160 14.22 1.50 25.70
N GLN A 161 13.93 2.81 25.86
CA GLN A 161 13.12 3.34 26.96
C GLN A 161 11.60 3.20 26.74
N ASP A 162 11.15 2.74 25.56
CA ASP A 162 9.73 2.62 25.28
C ASP A 162 9.12 1.42 26.02
N THR A 163 8.07 1.67 26.79
CA THR A 163 7.23 0.61 27.36
C THR A 163 6.05 0.34 26.43
N ILE A 164 6.06 -0.83 25.81
CA ILE A 164 4.99 -1.23 24.89
C ILE A 164 3.77 -1.68 25.68
N MET A 165 2.60 -1.16 25.32
CA MET A 165 1.32 -1.59 25.84
C MET A 165 0.93 -2.96 25.24
N PRO A 166 0.29 -3.84 26.01
CA PRO A 166 -0.26 -5.07 25.44
C PRO A 166 -1.34 -4.73 24.38
N PRO A 167 -1.54 -5.62 23.40
CA PRO A 167 -2.63 -5.46 22.44
C PRO A 167 -3.99 -5.41 23.16
N LEU A 168 -4.95 -4.72 22.56
CA LEU A 168 -6.31 -4.68 23.10
C LEU A 168 -6.89 -6.10 23.15
N THR A 169 -7.09 -6.60 24.34
CA THR A 169 -7.89 -7.82 24.58
C THR A 169 -9.36 -7.44 24.58
N LYS A 170 -10.15 -8.11 23.75
CA LYS A 170 -11.61 -7.99 23.80
C LYS A 170 -12.14 -8.75 25.01
#